data_6430a8f32185d765246549e447a9548a
#
_entry.id   6430a8f32185d765246549e447a9548a
#
_cell.length_a   1.000
_cell.length_b   1.000
_cell.length_c   1.000
_cell.angle_alpha   90.00
_cell.angle_beta   90.00
_cell.angle_gamma   90.00
#
_symmetry.space_group_name_H-M   'P 1'
#
loop_
_entity.id
_entity.type
_entity.pdbx_description
1 polymer ?
#
loop_
_entity_poly.entity_id
_entity_poly.type
_entity_poly.pdbx_seq_one_letter_code
_entity_poly.pdbx_strand_id
1 'polypeptide(L)'
;MINLELFKILKTSEGDLPLDIKLQIEDGEFITIEGPSGAGKTTILRMIAGLLKPEKGIINVSGKDWYDDSSNIFLPPQKRNVGFVFQDYSLFPNMTILQNLEFAANHKKDNSLIEEIIEITELNELKNRYTSTLSGGQRQRAALARAIIRKPDILLLDEPLSALDTEMRLKLQDYILTVHKKFNLTTILVSHDISEIFKMSDRVIRLNKGKIISEGKASNVFNKNYISGKFKFTGDVLSIEKDEVVFIVNVLVGNNIIKVIATEDEMNNLSPGDKVMIVSKAFNPLIIKIEN
;
A
#
# COMPACT_ATOMS: atom_id res chain seq x y z
N MET A 1 16.44 6.74 11.18
CA MET A 1 15.23 7.60 11.30
C MET A 1 15.14 8.52 10.08
N ILE A 2 13.95 8.65 9.50
CA ILE A 2 13.66 9.53 8.36
C ILE A 2 12.78 10.67 8.83
N ASN A 3 13.19 11.91 8.53
CA ASN A 3 12.40 13.11 8.81
C ASN A 3 12.00 13.76 7.49
N LEU A 4 10.70 13.95 7.30
CA LEU A 4 10.11 14.56 6.12
C LEU A 4 9.33 15.81 6.51
N GLU A 5 9.68 16.94 5.92
CA GLU A 5 8.84 18.14 5.88
C GLU A 5 8.76 18.52 4.41
N LEU A 6 7.59 18.35 3.78
CA LEU A 6 7.44 18.44 2.34
C LEU A 6 6.29 19.36 1.99
N PHE A 7 6.58 20.36 1.18
CA PHE A 7 5.56 21.20 0.57
C PHE A 7 5.68 21.19 -0.95
N LYS A 8 4.54 21.01 -1.62
CA LYS A 8 4.43 21.09 -3.07
C LYS A 8 3.00 21.37 -3.52
N ILE A 9 2.82 22.25 -4.51
CA ILE A 9 1.52 22.43 -5.16
C ILE A 9 1.38 21.39 -6.27
N LEU A 10 0.36 20.54 -6.17
CA LEU A 10 0.01 19.54 -7.18
C LEU A 10 -1.08 20.10 -8.10
N LYS A 11 -0.86 20.02 -9.40
CA LYS A 11 -1.89 20.34 -10.38
C LYS A 11 -2.78 19.12 -10.58
N THR A 12 -4.05 19.23 -10.25
CA THR A 12 -5.07 18.19 -10.42
C THR A 12 -6.16 18.63 -11.39
N SER A 13 -7.02 17.72 -11.80
CA SER A 13 -8.19 18.05 -12.64
C SER A 13 -9.19 18.99 -11.94
N GLU A 14 -9.16 19.04 -10.61
CA GLU A 14 -10.04 19.86 -9.77
C GLU A 14 -9.38 21.20 -9.35
N GLY A 15 -8.15 21.46 -9.81
CA GLY A 15 -7.37 22.66 -9.47
C GLY A 15 -6.09 22.34 -8.69
N ASP A 16 -5.52 23.37 -8.10
CA ASP A 16 -4.27 23.28 -7.36
C ASP A 16 -4.49 22.68 -5.97
N LEU A 17 -3.80 21.58 -5.67
CA LEU A 17 -3.83 20.88 -4.39
C LEU A 17 -2.51 21.08 -3.64
N PRO A 18 -2.50 21.81 -2.50
CA PRO A 18 -1.29 21.92 -1.68
C PRO A 18 -1.04 20.60 -0.92
N LEU A 19 0.08 19.96 -1.22
CA LEU A 19 0.62 18.84 -0.46
C LEU A 19 1.52 19.42 0.64
N ASP A 20 1.13 19.20 1.90
CA ASP A 20 1.85 19.69 3.09
C ASP A 20 1.98 18.56 4.10
N ILE A 21 3.17 17.97 4.20
CA ILE A 21 3.42 16.73 4.94
C ILE A 21 4.55 16.93 5.92
N LYS A 22 4.29 16.57 7.18
CA LYS A 22 5.30 16.41 8.21
C LYS A 22 5.20 15.01 8.78
N LEU A 23 6.28 14.21 8.64
CA LEU A 23 6.28 12.80 8.98
C LEU A 23 7.67 12.36 9.45
N GLN A 24 7.71 11.61 10.55
CA GLN A 24 8.90 10.91 11.02
C GLN A 24 8.70 9.41 10.90
N ILE A 25 9.73 8.68 10.46
CA ILE A 25 9.69 7.22 10.27
C ILE A 25 10.92 6.64 10.95
N GLU A 26 10.71 5.63 11.78
CA GLU A 26 11.82 4.95 12.46
C GLU A 26 12.58 4.01 11.52
N ASP A 27 13.83 3.74 11.82
CA ASP A 27 14.60 2.76 11.05
C ASP A 27 14.01 1.36 11.23
N GLY A 28 13.84 0.65 10.12
CA GLY A 28 13.22 -0.67 10.10
C GLY A 28 11.70 -0.67 10.30
N GLU A 29 11.04 0.49 10.29
CA GLU A 29 9.59 0.58 10.37
C GLU A 29 8.92 0.27 9.02
N PHE A 30 7.81 -0.47 9.05
CA PHE A 30 6.96 -0.68 7.89
C PHE A 30 5.73 0.25 8.00
N ILE A 31 5.69 1.30 7.20
CA ILE A 31 4.53 2.19 7.17
C ILE A 31 3.74 2.04 5.88
N THR A 32 2.42 2.26 5.97
CA THR A 32 1.57 2.40 4.78
C THR A 32 0.97 3.80 4.71
N ILE A 33 1.04 4.41 3.52
CA ILE A 33 0.33 5.65 3.19
C ILE A 33 -0.96 5.25 2.48
N GLU A 34 -2.11 5.47 3.14
CA GLU A 34 -3.46 5.23 2.63
C GLU A 34 -4.16 6.55 2.31
N GLY A 35 -5.09 6.53 1.37
CA GLY A 35 -5.92 7.68 1.04
C GLY A 35 -6.50 7.59 -0.37
N PRO A 36 -7.45 8.49 -0.72
CA PRO A 36 -8.10 8.49 -2.03
C PRO A 36 -7.10 8.73 -3.18
N SER A 37 -7.52 8.37 -4.40
CA SER A 37 -6.77 8.71 -5.61
C SER A 37 -6.58 10.24 -5.70
N GLY A 38 -5.41 10.67 -6.15
CA GLY A 38 -5.08 12.10 -6.23
C GLY A 38 -4.66 12.76 -4.91
N ALA A 39 -4.69 12.06 -3.76
CA ALA A 39 -4.30 12.65 -2.46
C ALA A 39 -2.81 13.03 -2.34
N GLY A 40 -1.94 12.60 -3.28
CA GLY A 40 -0.52 12.89 -3.29
C GLY A 40 0.40 11.75 -2.84
N LYS A 41 -0.11 10.53 -2.65
CA LYS A 41 0.64 9.36 -2.16
C LYS A 41 1.89 9.06 -3.00
N THR A 42 1.71 8.79 -4.29
CA THR A 42 2.80 8.55 -5.26
C THR A 42 3.77 9.73 -5.33
N THR A 43 3.26 10.96 -5.19
CA THR A 43 4.09 12.16 -5.20
C THR A 43 5.06 12.19 -4.03
N ILE A 44 4.62 11.79 -2.82
CA ILE A 44 5.49 11.66 -1.65
C ILE A 44 6.61 10.66 -1.93
N LEU A 45 6.28 9.46 -2.44
CA LEU A 45 7.29 8.46 -2.79
C LEU A 45 8.30 9.00 -3.81
N ARG A 46 7.84 9.67 -4.86
CA ARG A 46 8.71 10.28 -5.89
C ARG A 46 9.61 11.38 -5.33
N MET A 47 9.13 12.16 -4.37
CA MET A 47 9.97 13.17 -3.69
C MET A 47 11.05 12.53 -2.83
N ILE A 48 10.71 11.48 -2.07
CA ILE A 48 11.69 10.71 -1.27
C ILE A 48 12.74 10.07 -2.19
N ALA A 49 12.34 9.51 -3.32
CA ALA A 49 13.25 8.93 -4.31
C ALA A 49 14.12 9.97 -5.06
N GLY A 50 13.79 11.27 -4.96
CA GLY A 50 14.46 12.35 -5.68
C GLY A 50 14.05 12.45 -7.15
N LEU A 51 12.99 11.73 -7.56
CA LEU A 51 12.40 11.78 -8.91
C LEU A 51 11.55 13.03 -9.13
N LEU A 52 11.12 13.65 -8.04
CA LEU A 52 10.40 14.91 -8.04
C LEU A 52 10.99 15.83 -6.95
N LYS A 53 11.26 17.09 -7.31
CA LYS A 53 11.77 18.06 -6.34
C LYS A 53 10.60 18.68 -5.57
N PRO A 54 10.62 18.68 -4.21
CA PRO A 54 9.73 19.50 -3.40
C PRO A 54 9.90 21.00 -3.73
N GLU A 55 8.93 21.82 -3.40
CA GLU A 55 9.07 23.27 -3.51
C GLU A 55 9.70 23.86 -2.26
N LYS A 56 9.35 23.31 -1.07
CA LYS A 56 9.93 23.69 0.22
C LYS A 56 10.04 22.47 1.12
N GLY A 57 10.89 22.57 2.13
CA GLY A 57 11.00 21.65 3.24
C GLY A 57 12.31 20.88 3.30
N ILE A 58 12.29 19.73 3.99
CA ILE A 58 13.48 18.94 4.29
C ILE A 58 13.16 17.45 4.06
N ILE A 59 14.12 16.72 3.50
CA ILE A 59 14.20 15.26 3.53
C ILE A 59 15.52 14.90 4.18
N ASN A 60 15.48 14.45 5.42
CA ASN A 60 16.67 13.96 6.14
C ASN A 60 16.51 12.45 6.37
N VAL A 61 17.54 11.69 6.00
CA VAL A 61 17.58 10.23 6.14
C VAL A 61 18.84 9.86 6.91
N SER A 62 18.66 9.29 8.09
CA SER A 62 19.75 8.86 8.98
C SER A 62 20.81 9.94 9.19
N GLY A 63 20.34 11.17 9.42
CA GLY A 63 21.21 12.35 9.68
C GLY A 63 21.82 12.98 8.42
N LYS A 64 21.50 12.48 7.22
CA LYS A 64 21.97 13.06 5.96
C LYS A 64 20.83 13.76 5.22
N ASP A 65 21.05 15.03 4.85
CA ASP A 65 20.08 15.76 4.06
C ASP A 65 20.09 15.33 2.60
N TRP A 66 18.94 14.81 2.16
CA TRP A 66 18.69 14.49 0.77
C TRP A 66 18.03 15.64 0.01
N TYR A 67 17.32 16.46 0.76
CA TYR A 67 16.74 17.72 0.29
C TYR A 67 16.66 18.71 1.47
N ASP A 68 17.04 19.93 1.21
CA ASP A 68 16.84 21.08 2.11
C ASP A 68 16.77 22.34 1.26
N ASP A 69 15.61 23.00 1.23
CA ASP A 69 15.41 24.22 0.42
C ASP A 69 16.17 25.40 1.01
N SER A 70 16.34 25.48 2.32
CA SER A 70 17.06 26.57 2.99
C SER A 70 18.56 26.55 2.69
N SER A 71 19.15 25.38 2.58
CA SER A 71 20.57 25.16 2.28
C SER A 71 20.83 24.85 0.78
N ASN A 72 19.78 24.91 -0.04
CA ASN A 72 19.83 24.56 -1.47
C ASN A 72 20.42 23.19 -1.78
N ILE A 73 20.14 22.20 -0.91
CA ILE A 73 20.58 20.82 -1.08
C ILE A 73 19.53 20.05 -1.88
N PHE A 74 19.97 19.37 -2.94
CA PHE A 74 19.16 18.38 -3.66
C PHE A 74 20.04 17.21 -4.08
N LEU A 75 19.97 16.12 -3.31
CA LEU A 75 20.66 14.89 -3.64
C LEU A 75 19.93 14.19 -4.80
N PRO A 76 20.57 13.98 -5.96
CA PRO A 76 19.90 13.36 -7.10
C PRO A 76 19.59 11.87 -6.83
N PRO A 77 18.60 11.26 -7.54
CA PRO A 77 18.14 9.88 -7.32
C PRO A 77 19.28 8.85 -7.28
N GLN A 78 20.28 8.99 -8.14
CA GLN A 78 21.40 8.05 -8.26
C GLN A 78 22.29 7.99 -6.99
N LYS A 79 22.24 9.05 -6.17
CA LYS A 79 23.00 9.16 -4.92
C LYS A 79 22.15 8.80 -3.69
N ARG A 80 20.85 8.53 -3.86
CA ARG A 80 19.95 8.06 -2.81
C ARG A 80 19.95 6.54 -2.80
N ASN A 81 20.14 5.93 -1.64
CA ASN A 81 20.08 4.49 -1.49
C ASN A 81 18.62 4.02 -1.32
N VAL A 82 17.84 4.08 -2.39
CA VAL A 82 16.42 3.77 -2.41
C VAL A 82 16.16 2.59 -3.36
N GLY A 83 15.40 1.60 -2.88
CA GLY A 83 14.73 0.62 -3.73
C GLY A 83 13.32 1.13 -4.05
N PHE A 84 12.95 1.17 -5.33
CA PHE A 84 11.62 1.61 -5.75
C PHE A 84 10.95 0.54 -6.61
N VAL A 85 9.75 0.12 -6.20
CA VAL A 85 8.86 -0.69 -7.02
C VAL A 85 7.73 0.19 -7.50
N PHE A 86 7.73 0.48 -8.80
CA PHE A 86 6.70 1.27 -9.47
C PHE A 86 5.47 0.41 -9.79
N GLN A 87 4.32 1.05 -9.96
CA GLN A 87 3.07 0.40 -10.32
C GLN A 87 3.15 -0.36 -11.66
N ASP A 88 3.94 0.13 -12.61
CA ASP A 88 4.22 -0.48 -13.93
C ASP A 88 5.42 -1.42 -13.95
N TYR A 89 6.00 -1.71 -12.76
CA TYR A 89 7.20 -2.52 -12.51
C TYR A 89 8.51 -1.97 -13.10
N SER A 90 8.46 -1.16 -14.15
CA SER A 90 9.59 -0.48 -14.83
C SER A 90 10.81 -1.40 -15.08
N LEU A 91 10.60 -2.68 -15.38
CA LEU A 91 11.67 -3.62 -15.75
C LEU A 91 12.18 -3.33 -17.17
N PHE A 92 13.47 -3.63 -17.42
CA PHE A 92 14.04 -3.54 -18.77
C PHE A 92 13.55 -4.73 -19.61
N PRO A 93 12.70 -4.50 -20.63
CA PRO A 93 12.02 -5.57 -21.36
C PRO A 93 12.96 -6.40 -22.25
N ASN A 94 14.07 -5.84 -22.66
CA ASN A 94 15.13 -6.45 -23.47
C ASN A 94 16.22 -7.15 -22.65
N MET A 95 16.04 -7.26 -21.35
CA MET A 95 16.93 -7.97 -20.42
C MET A 95 16.21 -9.14 -19.77
N THR A 96 16.96 -10.21 -19.45
CA THR A 96 16.47 -11.29 -18.59
C THR A 96 16.30 -10.80 -17.15
N ILE A 97 15.67 -11.59 -16.29
CA ILE A 97 15.59 -11.27 -14.85
C ILE A 97 16.99 -11.12 -14.28
N LEU A 98 17.88 -12.09 -14.53
CA LEU A 98 19.26 -12.04 -14.03
C LEU A 98 19.99 -10.76 -14.50
N GLN A 99 19.87 -10.39 -15.77
CA GLN A 99 20.46 -9.16 -16.30
C GLN A 99 19.88 -7.89 -15.66
N ASN A 100 18.58 -7.86 -15.36
CA ASN A 100 17.96 -6.76 -14.61
C ASN A 100 18.56 -6.62 -13.19
N LEU A 101 18.81 -7.74 -12.52
CA LEU A 101 19.43 -7.75 -11.18
C LEU A 101 20.90 -7.36 -11.23
N GLU A 102 21.68 -7.91 -12.15
CA GLU A 102 23.08 -7.57 -12.35
C GLU A 102 23.27 -6.09 -12.69
N PHE A 103 22.41 -5.52 -13.54
CA PHE A 103 22.41 -4.11 -13.86
C PHE A 103 22.16 -3.24 -12.62
N ALA A 104 21.20 -3.63 -11.79
CA ALA A 104 20.86 -2.91 -10.56
C ALA A 104 21.96 -3.04 -9.49
N ALA A 105 22.68 -4.17 -9.44
CA ALA A 105 23.79 -4.42 -8.51
C ALA A 105 25.02 -3.54 -8.76
N ASN A 106 25.00 -2.73 -9.84
CA ASN A 106 26.05 -1.74 -10.15
C ASN A 106 27.45 -2.33 -10.25
N HIS A 107 27.59 -3.47 -10.96
CA HIS A 107 28.84 -4.21 -11.22
C HIS A 107 29.61 -4.71 -9.97
N LYS A 108 29.14 -4.48 -8.75
CA LYS A 108 29.57 -5.26 -7.60
C LYS A 108 28.93 -6.64 -7.74
N LYS A 109 29.59 -7.55 -8.46
CA LYS A 109 29.14 -8.95 -8.61
C LYS A 109 29.22 -9.66 -7.25
N ASP A 110 28.30 -9.34 -6.37
CA ASP A 110 28.00 -10.19 -5.23
C ASP A 110 27.00 -11.25 -5.74
N ASN A 111 27.56 -12.24 -6.46
CA ASN A 111 26.78 -13.33 -7.02
C ASN A 111 25.98 -14.05 -5.91
N SER A 112 26.53 -14.10 -4.69
CA SER A 112 25.85 -14.75 -3.56
C SER A 112 24.58 -14.00 -3.16
N LEU A 113 24.59 -12.66 -3.16
CA LEU A 113 23.41 -11.85 -2.87
C LEU A 113 22.36 -11.96 -3.98
N ILE A 114 22.79 -12.00 -5.25
CA ILE A 114 21.87 -12.18 -6.38
C ILE A 114 21.16 -13.53 -6.28
N GLU A 115 21.91 -14.61 -6.00
CA GLU A 115 21.35 -15.95 -5.83
C GLU A 115 20.40 -16.00 -4.63
N GLU A 116 20.78 -15.42 -3.50
CA GLU A 116 19.93 -15.33 -2.31
C GLU A 116 18.60 -14.61 -2.57
N ILE A 117 18.62 -13.49 -3.29
CA ILE A 117 17.42 -12.75 -3.63
C ILE A 117 16.55 -13.51 -4.63
N ILE A 118 17.15 -14.17 -5.64
CA ILE A 118 16.47 -15.03 -6.60
C ILE A 118 15.76 -16.18 -5.87
N GLU A 119 16.40 -16.78 -4.86
CA GLU A 119 15.81 -17.85 -4.05
C GLU A 119 14.61 -17.33 -3.23
N ILE A 120 14.79 -16.24 -2.47
CA ILE A 120 13.72 -15.64 -1.65
C ILE A 120 12.50 -15.24 -2.49
N THR A 121 12.72 -14.76 -3.72
CA THR A 121 11.66 -14.33 -4.61
C THR A 121 11.15 -15.44 -5.54
N GLU A 122 11.63 -16.67 -5.37
CA GLU A 122 11.28 -17.86 -6.19
C GLU A 122 11.43 -17.61 -7.70
N LEU A 123 12.53 -17.04 -8.11
CA LEU A 123 12.83 -16.71 -9.50
C LEU A 123 13.84 -17.67 -10.16
N ASN A 124 14.27 -18.75 -9.48
CA ASN A 124 15.33 -19.65 -9.94
C ASN A 124 15.10 -20.18 -11.36
N GLU A 125 13.90 -20.70 -11.65
CA GLU A 125 13.57 -21.26 -12.95
C GLU A 125 13.30 -20.19 -14.03
N LEU A 126 13.12 -18.94 -13.59
CA LEU A 126 12.76 -17.82 -14.46
C LEU A 126 13.92 -16.87 -14.73
N LYS A 127 15.05 -17.00 -14.03
CA LYS A 127 16.15 -16.03 -14.05
C LYS A 127 16.72 -15.71 -15.44
N ASN A 128 16.65 -16.67 -16.35
CA ASN A 128 17.13 -16.53 -17.72
C ASN A 128 16.01 -16.12 -18.72
N ARG A 129 14.78 -15.92 -18.26
CA ARG A 129 13.69 -15.44 -19.12
C ARG A 129 13.70 -13.92 -19.26
N TYR A 130 13.34 -13.45 -20.45
CA TYR A 130 13.12 -12.02 -20.70
C TYR A 130 11.89 -11.52 -19.93
N THR A 131 11.99 -10.33 -19.37
CA THR A 131 10.91 -9.77 -18.55
C THR A 131 9.62 -9.51 -19.32
N SER A 132 9.70 -9.34 -20.63
CA SER A 132 8.53 -9.23 -21.55
C SER A 132 7.69 -10.50 -21.62
N THR A 133 8.26 -11.68 -21.30
CA THR A 133 7.58 -12.98 -21.39
C THR A 133 6.95 -13.43 -20.07
N LEU A 134 7.08 -12.64 -19.00
CA LEU A 134 6.63 -12.98 -17.67
C LEU A 134 5.15 -12.64 -17.44
N SER A 135 4.51 -13.40 -16.55
CA SER A 135 3.20 -13.01 -15.99
C SER A 135 3.29 -11.75 -15.12
N GLY A 136 2.15 -11.14 -14.78
CA GLY A 136 2.10 -9.96 -13.90
C GLY A 136 2.82 -10.18 -12.57
N GLY A 137 2.49 -11.27 -11.86
CA GLY A 137 3.12 -11.61 -10.58
C GLY A 137 4.60 -11.95 -10.70
N GLN A 138 5.04 -12.60 -11.82
CA GLN A 138 6.46 -12.85 -12.07
C GLN A 138 7.23 -11.55 -12.31
N ARG A 139 6.67 -10.62 -13.09
CA ARG A 139 7.27 -9.27 -13.27
C ARG A 139 7.39 -8.54 -11.95
N GLN A 140 6.40 -8.64 -11.11
CA GLN A 140 6.39 -7.97 -9.81
C GLN A 140 7.46 -8.52 -8.87
N ARG A 141 7.59 -9.86 -8.77
CA ARG A 141 8.70 -10.49 -8.01
C ARG A 141 10.06 -10.05 -8.54
N ALA A 142 10.23 -9.98 -9.84
CA ALA A 142 11.45 -9.49 -10.46
C ALA A 142 11.73 -8.00 -10.16
N ALA A 143 10.68 -7.16 -10.13
CA ALA A 143 10.81 -5.75 -9.75
C ALA A 143 11.18 -5.58 -8.28
N LEU A 144 10.58 -6.37 -7.38
CA LEU A 144 10.95 -6.40 -5.96
C LEU A 144 12.40 -6.85 -5.80
N ALA A 145 12.79 -7.98 -6.42
CA ALA A 145 14.17 -8.47 -6.39
C ALA A 145 15.17 -7.40 -6.83
N ARG A 146 14.86 -6.69 -7.93
CA ARG A 146 15.70 -5.59 -8.43
C ARG A 146 15.77 -4.41 -7.47
N ALA A 147 14.68 -4.07 -6.79
CA ALA A 147 14.65 -2.95 -5.86
C ALA A 147 15.52 -3.19 -4.62
N ILE A 148 15.65 -4.44 -4.17
CA ILE A 148 16.36 -4.80 -2.93
C ILE A 148 17.83 -5.20 -3.14
N ILE A 149 18.26 -5.47 -4.39
CA ILE A 149 19.60 -6.00 -4.69
C ILE A 149 20.74 -5.11 -4.18
N ARG A 150 20.49 -3.81 -4.02
CA ARG A 150 21.45 -2.85 -3.50
C ARG A 150 21.44 -2.70 -1.98
N LYS A 151 20.63 -3.49 -1.28
CA LYS A 151 20.35 -3.33 0.16
C LYS A 151 20.00 -1.87 0.48
N PRO A 152 18.87 -1.37 -0.02
CA PRO A 152 18.52 0.04 0.13
C PRO A 152 18.24 0.40 1.59
N ASP A 153 18.46 1.67 1.96
CA ASP A 153 18.07 2.20 3.27
C ASP A 153 16.53 2.30 3.38
N ILE A 154 15.88 2.57 2.23
CA ILE A 154 14.44 2.76 2.13
C ILE A 154 13.90 1.95 0.95
N LEU A 155 12.86 1.15 1.20
CA LEU A 155 12.09 0.46 0.18
C LEU A 155 10.76 1.18 -0.05
N LEU A 156 10.55 1.69 -1.25
CA LEU A 156 9.33 2.39 -1.67
C LEU A 156 8.50 1.49 -2.58
N LEU A 157 7.24 1.28 -2.22
CA LEU A 157 6.31 0.38 -2.90
C LEU A 157 5.05 1.16 -3.30
N ASP A 158 4.87 1.44 -4.60
CA ASP A 158 3.74 2.22 -5.13
C ASP A 158 2.67 1.28 -5.70
N GLU A 159 1.65 0.95 -4.91
CA GLU A 159 0.56 0.02 -5.23
C GLU A 159 1.04 -1.32 -5.84
N PRO A 160 2.03 -1.97 -5.24
CA PRO A 160 2.71 -3.10 -5.85
C PRO A 160 1.81 -4.33 -6.06
N LEU A 161 0.66 -4.43 -5.39
CA LEU A 161 -0.20 -5.63 -5.35
C LEU A 161 -1.54 -5.46 -6.08
N SER A 162 -1.81 -4.27 -6.66
CA SER A 162 -3.13 -3.88 -7.16
C SER A 162 -3.64 -4.71 -8.36
N ALA A 163 -2.74 -5.30 -9.16
CA ALA A 163 -3.09 -6.01 -10.39
C ALA A 163 -3.04 -7.55 -10.26
N LEU A 164 -3.03 -8.08 -9.02
CA LEU A 164 -2.87 -9.50 -8.76
C LEU A 164 -4.15 -10.17 -8.27
N ASP A 165 -4.30 -11.46 -8.61
CA ASP A 165 -5.27 -12.32 -7.97
C ASP A 165 -4.95 -12.55 -6.48
N THR A 166 -5.91 -13.06 -5.72
CA THR A 166 -5.82 -13.20 -4.27
C THR A 166 -4.67 -14.11 -3.83
N GLU A 167 -4.44 -15.23 -4.52
CA GLU A 167 -3.38 -16.18 -4.13
C GLU A 167 -1.99 -15.58 -4.33
N MET A 168 -1.77 -14.99 -5.50
CA MET A 168 -0.50 -14.34 -5.83
C MET A 168 -0.23 -13.14 -4.92
N ARG A 169 -1.26 -12.37 -4.58
CA ARG A 169 -1.18 -11.24 -3.65
C ARG A 169 -0.70 -11.68 -2.27
N LEU A 170 -1.26 -12.75 -1.71
CA LEU A 170 -0.85 -13.28 -0.41
C LEU A 170 0.62 -13.73 -0.41
N LYS A 171 1.03 -14.47 -1.44
CA LYS A 171 2.44 -14.90 -1.59
C LYS A 171 3.40 -13.71 -1.64
N LEU A 172 3.03 -12.67 -2.40
CA LEU A 172 3.89 -11.51 -2.56
C LEU A 172 3.98 -10.65 -1.29
N GLN A 173 2.90 -10.55 -0.52
CA GLN A 173 2.94 -9.94 0.81
C GLN A 173 3.96 -10.65 1.71
N ASP A 174 3.99 -11.98 1.69
CA ASP A 174 4.93 -12.76 2.49
C ASP A 174 6.38 -12.56 2.01
N TYR A 175 6.63 -12.43 0.70
CA TYR A 175 7.96 -12.06 0.18
C TYR A 175 8.39 -10.67 0.62
N ILE A 176 7.51 -9.67 0.53
CA ILE A 176 7.81 -8.30 0.97
C ILE A 176 8.17 -8.30 2.46
N LEU A 177 7.37 -8.98 3.31
CA LEU A 177 7.64 -9.08 4.74
C LEU A 177 8.95 -9.83 5.05
N THR A 178 9.23 -10.91 4.32
CA THR A 178 10.47 -11.67 4.46
C THR A 178 11.69 -10.80 4.16
N VAL A 179 11.65 -10.08 3.04
CA VAL A 179 12.71 -9.17 2.62
C VAL A 179 12.87 -8.00 3.59
N HIS A 180 11.77 -7.37 4.00
CA HIS A 180 11.75 -6.29 4.97
C HIS A 180 12.46 -6.69 6.27
N LYS A 181 12.06 -7.84 6.85
CA LYS A 181 12.65 -8.36 8.10
C LYS A 181 14.11 -8.78 7.93
N LYS A 182 14.42 -9.53 6.85
CA LYS A 182 15.77 -10.09 6.61
C LYS A 182 16.82 -9.00 6.44
N PHE A 183 16.47 -7.92 5.74
CA PHE A 183 17.41 -6.83 5.45
C PHE A 183 17.18 -5.60 6.36
N ASN A 184 16.29 -5.69 7.34
CA ASN A 184 15.92 -4.60 8.27
C ASN A 184 15.62 -3.29 7.53
N LEU A 185 14.79 -3.37 6.46
CA LEU A 185 14.50 -2.24 5.59
C LEU A 185 13.51 -1.27 6.24
N THR A 186 13.69 0.02 6.08
CA THR A 186 12.57 0.96 6.29
C THR A 186 11.68 0.93 5.07
N THR A 187 10.41 0.50 5.21
CA THR A 187 9.51 0.27 4.07
C THR A 187 8.34 1.23 4.09
N ILE A 188 8.10 1.88 2.95
CA ILE A 188 6.95 2.76 2.74
C ILE A 188 6.10 2.18 1.61
N LEU A 189 4.91 1.71 1.97
CA LEU A 189 3.92 1.15 1.06
C LEU A 189 2.82 2.18 0.76
N VAL A 190 2.44 2.33 -0.48
CA VAL A 190 1.16 2.93 -0.87
C VAL A 190 0.19 1.80 -1.18
N SER A 191 -0.91 1.72 -0.43
CA SER A 191 -1.99 0.77 -0.67
C SER A 191 -3.33 1.35 -0.21
N HIS A 192 -4.41 0.87 -0.82
CA HIS A 192 -5.79 1.12 -0.42
C HIS A 192 -6.50 -0.17 0.06
N ASP A 193 -5.83 -1.31 0.01
CA ASP A 193 -6.36 -2.59 0.47
C ASP A 193 -6.17 -2.72 1.98
N ILE A 194 -7.30 -2.80 2.71
CA ILE A 194 -7.30 -2.87 4.18
C ILE A 194 -6.59 -4.13 4.67
N SER A 195 -6.72 -5.26 3.98
CA SER A 195 -6.10 -6.52 4.38
C SER A 195 -4.57 -6.47 4.29
N GLU A 196 -4.04 -5.83 3.24
CA GLU A 196 -2.60 -5.56 3.09
C GLU A 196 -2.08 -4.69 4.23
N ILE A 197 -2.81 -3.61 4.51
CA ILE A 197 -2.44 -2.65 5.56
C ILE A 197 -2.39 -3.33 6.92
N PHE A 198 -3.42 -4.12 7.28
CA PHE A 198 -3.45 -4.83 8.56
C PHE A 198 -2.38 -5.91 8.69
N LYS A 199 -2.03 -6.59 7.58
CA LYS A 199 -1.04 -7.67 7.59
C LYS A 199 0.40 -7.15 7.66
N MET A 200 0.70 -6.05 6.97
CA MET A 200 2.08 -5.65 6.74
C MET A 200 2.54 -4.42 7.52
N SER A 201 1.63 -3.54 7.96
CA SER A 201 2.03 -2.23 8.48
C SER A 201 2.17 -2.20 9.99
N ASP A 202 3.28 -1.68 10.48
CA ASP A 202 3.43 -1.27 11.89
C ASP A 202 2.60 -0.01 12.17
N ARG A 203 2.58 0.93 11.20
CA ARG A 203 1.86 2.19 11.29
C ARG A 203 1.25 2.59 9.94
N VAL A 204 0.08 3.21 10.00
CA VAL A 204 -0.67 3.71 8.85
C VAL A 204 -0.73 5.23 8.92
N ILE A 205 -0.46 5.86 7.79
CA ILE A 205 -0.57 7.30 7.57
C ILE A 205 -1.74 7.53 6.63
N ARG A 206 -2.80 8.13 7.12
CA ARG A 206 -3.97 8.44 6.30
C ARG A 206 -3.87 9.83 5.70
N LEU A 207 -3.80 9.88 4.38
CA LEU A 207 -3.66 11.11 3.61
C LEU A 207 -4.99 11.50 2.98
N ASN A 208 -5.37 12.76 3.09
CA ASN A 208 -6.51 13.30 2.38
C ASN A 208 -6.21 14.75 1.94
N LYS A 209 -6.51 15.06 0.70
CA LYS A 209 -6.33 16.40 0.10
C LYS A 209 -4.96 17.02 0.46
N GLY A 210 -3.91 16.23 0.29
CA GLY A 210 -2.51 16.67 0.50
C GLY A 210 -2.08 16.83 1.96
N LYS A 211 -2.88 16.39 2.94
CA LYS A 211 -2.56 16.49 4.38
C LYS A 211 -2.73 15.16 5.09
N ILE A 212 -1.93 14.94 6.12
CA ILE A 212 -2.11 13.80 7.04
C ILE A 212 -3.30 14.11 7.94
N ILE A 213 -4.34 13.27 7.88
CA ILE A 213 -5.56 13.41 8.69
C ILE A 213 -5.60 12.50 9.90
N SER A 214 -4.88 11.39 9.86
CA SER A 214 -4.67 10.51 11.01
C SER A 214 -3.45 9.62 10.78
N GLU A 215 -2.81 9.19 11.89
CA GLU A 215 -1.74 8.20 11.89
C GLU A 215 -1.83 7.30 13.12
N GLY A 216 -1.26 6.11 13.02
CA GLY A 216 -1.20 5.13 14.11
C GLY A 216 -1.33 3.70 13.64
N LYS A 217 -1.54 2.76 14.56
CA LYS A 217 -1.82 1.36 14.19
C LYS A 217 -3.08 1.26 13.34
N ALA A 218 -3.12 0.32 12.39
CA ALA A 218 -4.24 0.11 11.49
C ALA A 218 -5.59 0.07 12.22
N SER A 219 -5.66 -0.68 13.34
CA SER A 219 -6.86 -0.77 14.18
C SER A 219 -7.36 0.59 14.68
N ASN A 220 -6.45 1.52 15.01
CA ASN A 220 -6.83 2.84 15.53
C ASN A 220 -7.26 3.80 14.41
N VAL A 221 -6.59 3.71 13.25
CA VAL A 221 -6.86 4.59 12.10
C VAL A 221 -8.21 4.27 11.44
N PHE A 222 -8.55 2.96 11.34
CA PHE A 222 -9.78 2.51 10.69
C PHE A 222 -10.99 2.42 11.64
N ASN A 223 -10.78 2.35 12.97
CA ASN A 223 -11.87 2.25 13.94
C ASN A 223 -12.56 3.59 14.31
N LYS A 224 -12.24 4.71 13.66
CA LYS A 224 -12.76 6.04 14.04
C LYS A 224 -14.22 6.34 13.66
N ASN A 225 -14.97 5.41 13.12
CA ASN A 225 -16.42 5.60 12.93
C ASN A 225 -17.18 5.05 14.14
N TYR A 226 -17.43 5.92 15.12
CA TYR A 226 -18.19 5.63 16.35
C TYR A 226 -19.69 5.50 16.09
N ILE A 227 -20.09 4.40 15.47
CA ILE A 227 -21.38 3.79 15.79
C ILE A 227 -21.04 2.61 16.70
N SER A 228 -21.59 2.60 17.92
CA SER A 228 -21.34 1.53 18.91
C SER A 228 -21.93 0.20 18.43
N GLY A 229 -21.15 -0.62 17.76
CA GLY A 229 -21.52 -1.96 17.33
C GLY A 229 -20.29 -2.84 17.20
N LYS A 230 -20.40 -4.12 17.58
CA LYS A 230 -19.29 -5.09 17.54
C LYS A 230 -18.91 -5.51 16.13
N PHE A 231 -19.88 -5.50 15.20
CA PHE A 231 -19.65 -5.79 13.78
C PHE A 231 -20.27 -4.71 12.91
N LYS A 232 -19.56 -4.32 11.86
CA LYS A 232 -20.01 -3.34 10.85
C LYS A 232 -19.69 -3.90 9.48
N PHE A 233 -20.72 -3.97 8.63
CA PHE A 233 -20.58 -4.33 7.23
C PHE A 233 -21.17 -3.23 6.38
N THR A 234 -20.46 -2.81 5.34
CA THR A 234 -20.99 -1.88 4.33
C THR A 234 -21.42 -2.68 3.12
N GLY A 235 -22.59 -2.42 2.59
CA GLY A 235 -23.12 -3.11 1.42
C GLY A 235 -24.16 -2.28 0.68
N ASP A 236 -24.63 -2.83 -0.44
CA ASP A 236 -25.65 -2.21 -1.27
C ASP A 236 -26.97 -2.95 -1.07
N VAL A 237 -28.08 -2.22 -0.86
CA VAL A 237 -29.43 -2.79 -0.71
C VAL A 237 -29.87 -3.40 -2.04
N LEU A 238 -30.12 -4.70 -2.07
CA LEU A 238 -30.62 -5.39 -3.27
C LEU A 238 -32.14 -5.38 -3.37
N SER A 239 -32.82 -5.73 -2.26
CA SER A 239 -34.27 -5.75 -2.19
C SER A 239 -34.75 -5.54 -0.76
N ILE A 240 -36.02 -5.08 -0.65
CA ILE A 240 -36.72 -4.88 0.58
C ILE A 240 -38.07 -5.59 0.47
N GLU A 241 -38.33 -6.49 1.40
CA GLU A 241 -39.57 -7.27 1.46
C GLU A 241 -40.27 -7.00 2.78
N LYS A 242 -41.58 -6.73 2.75
CA LYS A 242 -42.37 -6.55 3.94
C LYS A 242 -42.88 -7.90 4.41
N ASP A 243 -42.61 -8.26 5.66
CA ASP A 243 -43.08 -9.48 6.31
C ASP A 243 -43.85 -9.09 7.60
N GLU A 244 -45.15 -9.17 7.54
CA GLU A 244 -46.12 -8.80 8.60
C GLU A 244 -45.77 -7.47 9.31
N VAL A 245 -44.92 -7.50 10.34
CA VAL A 245 -44.58 -6.37 11.24
C VAL A 245 -43.15 -5.88 11.05
N VAL A 246 -42.33 -6.55 10.23
CA VAL A 246 -40.90 -6.23 9.99
C VAL A 246 -40.61 -6.16 8.51
N PHE A 247 -39.44 -5.60 8.19
CA PHE A 247 -38.91 -5.59 6.83
C PHE A 247 -37.69 -6.49 6.76
N ILE A 248 -37.63 -7.32 5.72
CA ILE A 248 -36.45 -8.10 5.38
C ILE A 248 -35.69 -7.34 4.29
N VAL A 249 -34.50 -6.87 4.62
CA VAL A 249 -33.60 -6.15 3.70
C VAL A 249 -32.48 -7.08 3.27
N ASN A 250 -32.42 -7.38 1.98
CA ASN A 250 -31.31 -8.14 1.40
C ASN A 250 -30.19 -7.16 1.01
N VAL A 251 -29.02 -7.32 1.62
CA VAL A 251 -27.85 -6.43 1.41
C VAL A 251 -26.69 -7.22 0.86
N LEU A 252 -26.11 -6.76 -0.24
CA LEU A 252 -24.90 -7.31 -0.82
C LEU A 252 -23.67 -6.76 -0.09
N VAL A 253 -22.95 -7.65 0.59
CA VAL A 253 -21.71 -7.33 1.30
C VAL A 253 -20.55 -8.14 0.68
N GLY A 254 -19.71 -7.49 -0.08
CA GLY A 254 -18.73 -8.19 -0.92
C GLY A 254 -19.42 -9.10 -1.93
N ASN A 255 -19.18 -10.42 -1.84
CA ASN A 255 -19.83 -11.43 -2.71
C ASN A 255 -20.96 -12.18 -1.98
N ASN A 256 -21.40 -11.73 -0.81
CA ASN A 256 -22.42 -12.43 -0.02
C ASN A 256 -23.66 -11.56 0.17
N ILE A 257 -24.84 -12.21 0.14
CA ILE A 257 -26.11 -11.56 0.47
C ILE A 257 -26.41 -11.81 1.94
N ILE A 258 -26.55 -10.74 2.72
CA ILE A 258 -26.93 -10.77 4.12
C ILE A 258 -28.37 -10.33 4.25
N LYS A 259 -29.20 -11.12 4.92
CA LYS A 259 -30.57 -10.75 5.27
C LYS A 259 -30.56 -10.02 6.62
N VAL A 260 -31.11 -8.82 6.65
CA VAL A 260 -31.21 -7.99 7.84
C VAL A 260 -32.69 -7.74 8.12
N ILE A 261 -33.12 -7.95 9.36
CA ILE A 261 -34.45 -7.57 9.81
C ILE A 261 -34.40 -6.11 10.23
N ALA A 262 -35.24 -5.27 9.65
CA ALA A 262 -35.34 -3.86 9.93
C ALA A 262 -36.77 -3.50 10.43
N THR A 263 -36.84 -2.51 11.31
CA THR A 263 -38.07 -1.93 11.78
C THR A 263 -38.60 -0.86 10.82
N GLU A 264 -39.86 -0.44 10.99
CA GLU A 264 -40.49 0.60 10.15
C GLU A 264 -39.69 1.93 10.24
N ASP A 265 -39.20 2.28 11.42
CA ASP A 265 -38.40 3.49 11.63
C ASP A 265 -37.06 3.47 10.90
N GLU A 266 -36.44 2.28 10.78
CA GLU A 266 -35.14 2.10 10.07
C GLU A 266 -35.33 2.15 8.55
N MET A 267 -36.59 1.99 8.08
CA MET A 267 -36.94 2.00 6.66
C MET A 267 -37.22 3.39 6.09
N ASN A 268 -37.40 4.40 6.95
CA ASN A 268 -37.91 5.73 6.60
C ASN A 268 -37.10 6.56 5.60
N ASN A 269 -36.12 6.00 4.90
CA ASN A 269 -35.40 6.61 3.76
C ASN A 269 -34.52 5.57 3.03
N LEU A 270 -34.91 4.29 3.06
CA LEU A 270 -34.11 3.23 2.48
C LEU A 270 -34.76 2.69 1.21
N SER A 271 -33.99 2.63 0.12
CA SER A 271 -34.41 2.14 -1.19
C SER A 271 -33.42 1.12 -1.76
N PRO A 272 -33.88 0.19 -2.63
CA PRO A 272 -32.96 -0.65 -3.39
C PRO A 272 -31.94 0.19 -4.16
N GLY A 273 -30.65 -0.17 -4.08
CA GLY A 273 -29.53 0.57 -4.64
C GLY A 273 -28.81 1.47 -3.64
N ASP A 274 -29.38 1.71 -2.45
CA ASP A 274 -28.72 2.53 -1.44
C ASP A 274 -27.53 1.81 -0.79
N LYS A 275 -26.49 2.58 -0.46
CA LYS A 275 -25.37 2.10 0.36
C LYS A 275 -25.71 2.19 1.83
N VAL A 276 -25.63 1.06 2.52
CA VAL A 276 -25.97 0.94 3.94
C VAL A 276 -24.81 0.38 4.76
N MET A 277 -24.83 0.71 6.05
CA MET A 277 -23.97 0.09 7.04
C MET A 277 -24.81 -0.78 7.97
N ILE A 278 -24.58 -2.10 7.94
CA ILE A 278 -25.17 -3.04 8.88
C ILE A 278 -24.33 -3.03 10.16
N VAL A 279 -25.00 -2.81 11.30
CA VAL A 279 -24.34 -2.75 12.61
C VAL A 279 -25.04 -3.73 13.56
N SER A 280 -24.27 -4.62 14.18
CA SER A 280 -24.78 -5.50 15.22
C SER A 280 -24.26 -5.12 16.61
N LYS A 281 -25.18 -4.97 17.59
CA LYS A 281 -24.85 -4.61 18.98
C LYS A 281 -24.58 -5.82 19.88
N ALA A 282 -25.08 -7.01 19.53
CA ALA A 282 -24.93 -8.21 20.35
C ALA A 282 -24.49 -9.38 19.47
N PHE A 283 -23.34 -9.99 19.81
CA PHE A 283 -22.92 -11.21 19.14
C PHE A 283 -21.88 -12.01 19.93
N ASN A 284 -22.03 -13.35 19.95
CA ASN A 284 -20.97 -14.31 20.18
C ASN A 284 -20.61 -14.91 18.81
N PRO A 285 -19.62 -14.38 18.08
CA PRO A 285 -19.26 -14.95 16.79
C PRO A 285 -18.60 -16.31 17.02
N LEU A 286 -19.06 -17.31 16.29
CA LEU A 286 -18.37 -18.58 16.13
C LEU A 286 -17.39 -18.46 14.97
N ILE A 287 -16.12 -18.78 15.20
CA ILE A 287 -15.12 -18.94 14.15
C ILE A 287 -15.12 -20.43 13.78
N ILE A 288 -15.55 -20.72 12.56
CA ILE A 288 -15.53 -22.09 12.02
C ILE A 288 -14.46 -22.12 10.93
N LYS A 289 -13.48 -23.01 11.07
CA LYS A 289 -12.51 -23.28 10.02
C LYS A 289 -13.23 -24.02 8.88
N ILE A 290 -13.19 -23.44 7.69
CA ILE A 290 -13.65 -24.12 6.48
C ILE A 290 -12.49 -24.97 6.00
N GLU A 291 -12.66 -26.30 5.97
CA GLU A 291 -11.73 -27.24 5.30
C GLU A 291 -12.02 -27.18 3.81
N ASN A 292 -10.99 -26.93 3.00
CA ASN A 292 -11.05 -26.92 1.53
C ASN A 292 -11.12 -28.35 0.99
#